data_d6529f9e6b888c18edcdfcc1b5337de6
#
_entry.id   d6529f9e6b888c18edcdfcc1b5337de6
#
_cell.length_a   1.000
_cell.length_b   1.000
_cell.length_c   1.000
_cell.angle_alpha   90.00
_cell.angle_beta   90.00
_cell.angle_gamma   90.00
#
_symmetry.space_group_name_H-M   'P 1'
#
loop_
_entity.id
_entity.type
_entity.pdbx_description
1 polymer ?
#
loop_
_entity_poly.entity_id
_entity_poly.type
_entity_poly.pdbx_seq_one_letter_code
_entity_poly.pdbx_strand_id
1 'polypeptide(L)'
;MGLRESKKLHTRQEIADRAMHLFAQRGFDHVTVAEVAEAANVSEKTVYNYFPTKEDLFFDEVPEREAALVAAITGRRKGESILQALRRLQAAECPRLCSPGFATFARIIEESTALKAKELEVMSRFVQVLTETLQAELGLDERDARLTAGLLVSVHRQLFRAARKQALAGKHGPPATRRLRADLDRAYYLLEHGLGELERPSRDLDAIHTA
;
A
#
# COMPACT_ATOMS: atom_id res chain seq x y z
N MET A 1 18.97 0.72 -18.88
CA MET A 1 18.42 -0.60 -18.45
C MET A 1 18.87 -1.65 -19.46
N GLY A 2 19.63 -2.66 -19.03
CA GLY A 2 20.17 -3.68 -19.92
C GLY A 2 19.11 -4.71 -20.32
N LEU A 3 19.27 -5.36 -21.49
CA LEU A 3 18.37 -6.40 -22.01
C LEU A 3 18.10 -7.53 -20.99
N ARG A 4 19.11 -7.84 -20.16
CA ARG A 4 19.05 -8.88 -19.12
C ARG A 4 18.15 -8.47 -17.95
N GLU A 5 18.21 -7.20 -17.54
CA GLU A 5 17.35 -6.64 -16.49
C GLU A 5 15.89 -6.55 -16.97
N SER A 6 15.67 -6.11 -18.20
CA SER A 6 14.34 -6.07 -18.82
C SER A 6 13.71 -7.46 -18.86
N LYS A 7 14.45 -8.49 -19.27
CA LYS A 7 13.98 -9.89 -19.26
C LYS A 7 13.64 -10.37 -17.84
N LYS A 8 14.49 -10.02 -16.85
CA LYS A 8 14.27 -10.41 -15.44
C LYS A 8 12.97 -9.79 -14.90
N LEU A 9 12.73 -8.51 -15.15
CA LEU A 9 11.51 -7.82 -14.75
C LEU A 9 10.27 -8.41 -15.45
N HIS A 10 10.37 -8.69 -16.75
CA HIS A 10 9.27 -9.29 -17.50
C HIS A 10 8.89 -10.67 -16.96
N THR A 11 9.87 -11.55 -16.72
CA THR A 11 9.60 -12.88 -16.13
C THR A 11 8.98 -12.76 -14.74
N ARG A 12 9.48 -11.82 -13.91
CA ARG A 12 8.90 -11.57 -12.57
C ARG A 12 7.43 -11.19 -12.68
N GLN A 13 7.10 -10.26 -13.60
CA GLN A 13 5.73 -9.81 -13.79
C GLN A 13 4.83 -10.93 -14.33
N GLU A 14 5.30 -11.72 -15.30
CA GLU A 14 4.53 -12.87 -15.81
C GLU A 14 4.18 -13.88 -14.71
N ILE A 15 5.14 -14.20 -13.82
CA ILE A 15 4.91 -15.10 -12.69
C ILE A 15 3.84 -14.51 -11.75
N ALA A 16 3.96 -13.22 -11.38
CA ALA A 16 3.01 -12.54 -10.50
C ALA A 16 1.60 -12.49 -11.11
N ASP A 17 1.48 -12.15 -12.39
CA ASP A 17 0.20 -12.09 -13.10
C ASP A 17 -0.49 -13.45 -13.14
N ARG A 18 0.26 -14.54 -13.40
CA ARG A 18 -0.28 -15.92 -13.37
C ARG A 18 -0.72 -16.32 -11.97
N ALA A 19 0.07 -15.99 -10.95
CA ALA A 19 -0.29 -16.24 -9.56
C ALA A 19 -1.58 -15.52 -9.18
N MET A 20 -1.69 -14.22 -9.47
CA MET A 20 -2.89 -13.43 -9.18
C MET A 20 -4.12 -13.96 -9.90
N HIS A 21 -3.99 -14.43 -11.15
CA HIS A 21 -5.08 -15.06 -11.89
C HIS A 21 -5.59 -16.34 -11.19
N LEU A 22 -4.68 -17.22 -10.78
CA LEU A 22 -5.01 -18.44 -10.06
C LEU A 22 -5.63 -18.15 -8.69
N PHE A 23 -5.06 -17.20 -7.93
CA PHE A 23 -5.61 -16.77 -6.64
C PHE A 23 -7.01 -16.18 -6.76
N ALA A 24 -7.28 -15.42 -7.84
CA ALA A 24 -8.59 -14.85 -8.10
C ALA A 24 -9.67 -15.91 -8.39
N GLN A 25 -9.29 -16.99 -9.06
CA GLN A 25 -10.20 -18.09 -9.45
C GLN A 25 -10.47 -19.07 -8.32
N ARG A 26 -9.45 -19.42 -7.53
CA ARG A 26 -9.47 -20.56 -6.60
C ARG A 26 -9.26 -20.18 -5.15
N GLY A 27 -8.93 -18.93 -4.86
CA GLY A 27 -8.48 -18.47 -3.54
C GLY A 27 -6.99 -18.75 -3.31
N PHE A 28 -6.37 -17.95 -2.44
CA PHE A 28 -4.93 -18.04 -2.16
C PHE A 28 -4.54 -19.42 -1.59
N ASP A 29 -5.26 -19.90 -0.57
CA ASP A 29 -4.87 -21.09 0.18
C ASP A 29 -4.93 -22.39 -0.65
N HIS A 30 -5.71 -22.40 -1.73
CA HIS A 30 -5.92 -23.57 -2.61
C HIS A 30 -5.00 -23.62 -3.83
N VAL A 31 -4.07 -22.69 -3.98
CA VAL A 31 -3.10 -22.65 -5.08
C VAL A 31 -1.71 -22.95 -4.56
N THR A 32 -0.98 -23.85 -5.22
CA THR A 32 0.41 -24.20 -4.90
C THR A 32 1.38 -23.41 -5.77
N VAL A 33 2.65 -23.29 -5.30
CA VAL A 33 3.73 -22.67 -6.11
C VAL A 33 4.03 -23.48 -7.36
N ALA A 34 3.87 -24.82 -7.31
CA ALA A 34 4.01 -25.70 -8.46
C ALA A 34 3.02 -25.34 -9.59
N GLU A 35 1.75 -25.13 -9.25
CA GLU A 35 0.71 -24.72 -10.22
C GLU A 35 0.99 -23.31 -10.80
N VAL A 36 1.51 -22.40 -10.00
CA VAL A 36 1.95 -21.07 -10.51
C VAL A 36 3.13 -21.23 -11.47
N ALA A 37 4.11 -22.07 -11.16
CA ALA A 37 5.26 -22.34 -12.00
C ALA A 37 4.85 -22.96 -13.35
N GLU A 38 3.93 -23.94 -13.32
CA GLU A 38 3.35 -24.53 -14.53
C GLU A 38 2.62 -23.47 -15.37
N ALA A 39 1.75 -22.67 -14.75
CA ALA A 39 0.99 -21.63 -15.45
C ALA A 39 1.87 -20.53 -16.07
N ALA A 40 3.02 -20.26 -15.47
CA ALA A 40 4.02 -19.30 -15.96
C ALA A 40 5.09 -19.94 -16.87
N ASN A 41 5.00 -21.25 -17.13
CA ASN A 41 5.98 -22.02 -17.91
C ASN A 41 7.42 -21.86 -17.42
N VAL A 42 7.62 -21.94 -16.11
CA VAL A 42 8.93 -21.89 -15.43
C VAL A 42 9.05 -23.03 -14.42
N SER A 43 10.25 -23.26 -13.87
CA SER A 43 10.43 -24.18 -12.74
C SER A 43 10.01 -23.54 -11.41
N GLU A 44 9.59 -24.33 -10.42
CA GLU A 44 9.34 -23.84 -9.04
C GLU A 44 10.58 -23.12 -8.47
N LYS A 45 11.79 -23.66 -8.75
CA LYS A 45 13.04 -23.00 -8.38
C LYS A 45 13.14 -21.61 -8.95
N THR A 46 12.66 -21.41 -10.19
CA THR A 46 12.62 -20.08 -10.82
C THR A 46 11.66 -19.16 -10.08
N VAL A 47 10.47 -19.66 -9.69
CA VAL A 47 9.51 -18.87 -8.89
C VAL A 47 10.16 -18.43 -7.57
N TYR A 48 10.76 -19.35 -6.81
CA TYR A 48 11.42 -19.04 -5.54
C TYR A 48 12.62 -18.10 -5.67
N ASN A 49 13.29 -18.05 -6.82
CA ASN A 49 14.34 -17.08 -7.09
C ASN A 49 13.82 -15.63 -7.18
N TYR A 50 12.56 -15.43 -7.54
CA TYR A 50 11.92 -14.12 -7.64
C TYR A 50 11.06 -13.78 -6.42
N PHE A 51 10.43 -14.76 -5.83
CA PHE A 51 9.48 -14.65 -4.73
C PHE A 51 9.80 -15.69 -3.66
N PRO A 52 10.48 -15.30 -2.58
CA PRO A 52 10.90 -16.22 -1.51
C PRO A 52 9.78 -17.03 -0.88
N THR A 53 8.56 -16.46 -0.83
CA THR A 53 7.38 -17.12 -0.27
C THR A 53 6.20 -17.03 -1.25
N LYS A 54 5.17 -17.86 -1.05
CA LYS A 54 3.94 -17.79 -1.83
C LYS A 54 3.20 -16.46 -1.60
N GLU A 55 3.28 -15.94 -0.39
CA GLU A 55 2.70 -14.65 -0.02
C GLU A 55 3.35 -13.49 -0.79
N ASP A 56 4.64 -13.59 -1.10
CA ASP A 56 5.35 -12.57 -1.89
C ASP A 56 4.85 -12.47 -3.34
N LEU A 57 4.26 -13.56 -3.89
CA LEU A 57 3.56 -13.53 -5.19
C LEU A 57 2.31 -12.64 -5.15
N PHE A 58 1.61 -12.63 -4.02
CA PHE A 58 0.42 -11.80 -3.83
C PHE A 58 0.76 -10.35 -3.52
N PHE A 59 1.84 -10.13 -2.78
CA PHE A 59 2.35 -8.81 -2.41
C PHE A 59 3.52 -8.37 -3.32
N ASP A 60 3.45 -8.71 -4.59
CA ASP A 60 4.52 -8.47 -5.58
C ASP A 60 4.89 -7.00 -5.78
N GLU A 61 3.92 -6.09 -5.58
CA GLU A 61 4.12 -4.63 -5.69
C GLU A 61 4.79 -3.99 -4.44
N VAL A 62 5.07 -4.73 -3.38
CA VAL A 62 5.62 -4.15 -2.12
C VAL A 62 6.95 -3.43 -2.35
N PRO A 63 7.93 -3.98 -3.09
CA PRO A 63 9.20 -3.28 -3.33
C PRO A 63 9.02 -1.95 -4.08
N GLU A 64 8.13 -1.91 -5.06
CA GLU A 64 7.80 -0.70 -5.83
C GLU A 64 7.10 0.35 -4.94
N ARG A 65 6.27 -0.09 -4.01
CA ARG A 65 5.61 0.80 -3.03
C ARG A 65 6.59 1.36 -2.02
N GLU A 66 7.54 0.56 -1.52
CA GLU A 66 8.64 1.01 -0.68
C GLU A 66 9.46 2.10 -1.40
N ALA A 67 9.85 1.83 -2.64
CA ALA A 67 10.57 2.80 -3.46
C ALA A 67 9.77 4.08 -3.70
N ALA A 68 8.46 3.98 -3.91
CA ALA A 68 7.58 5.14 -4.10
C ALA A 68 7.46 5.99 -2.82
N LEU A 69 7.41 5.37 -1.63
CA LEU A 69 7.43 6.08 -0.34
C LEU A 69 8.72 6.87 -0.16
N VAL A 70 9.88 6.24 -0.40
CA VAL A 70 11.19 6.88 -0.34
C VAL A 70 11.25 8.03 -1.34
N ALA A 71 10.90 7.78 -2.61
CA ALA A 71 10.93 8.78 -3.67
C ALA A 71 10.00 9.98 -3.39
N ALA A 72 8.84 9.75 -2.79
CA ALA A 72 7.93 10.84 -2.40
C ALA A 72 8.56 11.78 -1.37
N ILE A 73 9.35 11.25 -0.44
CA ILE A 73 10.01 12.03 0.60
C ILE A 73 11.27 12.71 0.05
N THR A 74 12.17 11.96 -0.58
CA THR A 74 13.48 12.47 -1.07
C THR A 74 13.34 13.38 -2.28
N GLY A 75 12.35 13.11 -3.15
CA GLY A 75 12.04 13.88 -4.36
C GLY A 75 10.92 14.91 -4.20
N ARG A 76 10.57 15.29 -2.96
CA ARG A 76 9.50 16.27 -2.71
C ARG A 76 9.83 17.63 -3.30
N ARG A 77 8.79 18.37 -3.68
CA ARG A 77 8.93 19.70 -4.27
C ARG A 77 9.56 20.67 -3.28
N LYS A 78 10.25 21.70 -3.79
CA LYS A 78 10.78 22.77 -2.92
C LYS A 78 9.63 23.42 -2.15
N GLY A 79 9.73 23.42 -0.81
CA GLY A 79 8.68 23.97 0.08
C GLY A 79 7.53 22.97 0.40
N GLU A 80 7.52 21.78 -0.21
CA GLU A 80 6.55 20.74 0.12
C GLU A 80 6.98 20.01 1.41
N SER A 81 6.09 19.88 2.39
CA SER A 81 6.36 19.09 3.59
C SER A 81 6.32 17.59 3.28
N ILE A 82 6.93 16.76 4.14
CA ILE A 82 6.85 15.29 4.03
C ILE A 82 5.39 14.82 4.10
N LEU A 83 4.58 15.42 4.96
CA LEU A 83 3.16 15.10 5.06
C LEU A 83 2.42 15.38 3.75
N GLN A 84 2.66 16.53 3.13
CA GLN A 84 2.06 16.91 1.84
C GLN A 84 2.49 15.94 0.73
N ALA A 85 3.78 15.57 0.67
CA ALA A 85 4.30 14.64 -0.33
C ALA A 85 3.69 13.24 -0.20
N LEU A 86 3.61 12.70 1.00
CA LEU A 86 2.99 11.39 1.27
C LEU A 86 1.47 11.42 1.06
N ARG A 87 0.78 12.49 1.46
CA ARG A 87 -0.64 12.69 1.16
C ARG A 87 -0.89 12.67 -0.34
N ARG A 88 -0.09 13.37 -1.13
CA ARG A 88 -0.18 13.40 -2.59
C ARG A 88 0.02 12.01 -3.19
N LEU A 89 1.03 11.26 -2.73
CA LEU A 89 1.27 9.87 -3.15
C LEU A 89 0.05 8.99 -2.88
N GLN A 90 -0.47 9.01 -1.66
CA GLN A 90 -1.62 8.17 -1.28
C GLN A 90 -2.92 8.61 -1.96
N ALA A 91 -3.12 9.91 -2.19
CA ALA A 91 -4.28 10.42 -2.92
C ALA A 91 -4.30 9.94 -4.39
N ALA A 92 -3.13 9.77 -5.00
CA ALA A 92 -3.01 9.21 -6.35
C ALA A 92 -3.41 7.72 -6.42
N GLU A 93 -3.28 6.98 -5.31
CA GLU A 93 -3.68 5.57 -5.21
C GLU A 93 -5.20 5.37 -5.03
N CYS A 94 -5.93 6.37 -4.53
CA CYS A 94 -7.35 6.23 -4.21
C CYS A 94 -8.21 5.71 -5.39
N PRO A 95 -8.03 6.14 -6.66
CA PRO A 95 -8.81 5.61 -7.77
C PRO A 95 -8.59 4.11 -7.98
N ARG A 96 -7.34 3.62 -7.87
CA ARG A 96 -7.00 2.20 -8.00
C ARG A 96 -7.62 1.37 -6.87
N LEU A 97 -7.53 1.86 -5.63
CA LEU A 97 -8.13 1.22 -4.45
C LEU A 97 -9.67 1.20 -4.48
N CYS A 98 -10.29 2.01 -5.33
CA CYS A 98 -11.73 2.04 -5.55
C CYS A 98 -12.13 1.47 -6.94
N SER A 99 -11.22 0.74 -7.60
CA SER A 99 -11.52 0.05 -8.86
C SER A 99 -12.26 -1.27 -8.60
N PRO A 100 -13.04 -1.78 -9.58
CA PRO A 100 -13.66 -3.10 -9.46
C PRO A 100 -12.63 -4.23 -9.25
N GLY A 101 -11.44 -4.14 -9.85
CA GLY A 101 -10.37 -5.13 -9.67
C GLY A 101 -9.84 -5.22 -8.23
N PHE A 102 -9.88 -4.13 -7.48
CA PHE A 102 -9.48 -4.13 -6.07
C PHE A 102 -10.39 -4.98 -5.18
N ALA A 103 -11.66 -5.20 -5.57
CA ALA A 103 -12.58 -6.05 -4.81
C ALA A 103 -12.11 -7.52 -4.77
N THR A 104 -11.55 -8.02 -5.86
CA THR A 104 -10.96 -9.38 -5.90
C THR A 104 -9.75 -9.48 -4.96
N PHE A 105 -8.85 -8.53 -5.01
CA PHE A 105 -7.71 -8.45 -4.10
C PHE A 105 -8.17 -8.39 -2.62
N ALA A 106 -9.16 -7.55 -2.32
CA ALA A 106 -9.73 -7.41 -0.99
C ALA A 106 -10.33 -8.73 -0.46
N ARG A 107 -11.04 -9.46 -1.30
CA ARG A 107 -11.65 -10.75 -0.96
C ARG A 107 -10.59 -11.81 -0.68
N ILE A 108 -9.58 -11.92 -1.51
CA ILE A 108 -8.50 -12.92 -1.34
C ILE A 108 -7.77 -12.70 -0.01
N ILE A 109 -7.44 -11.46 0.37
CA ILE A 109 -6.84 -11.17 1.70
C ILE A 109 -7.80 -11.55 2.82
N GLU A 110 -9.09 -11.20 2.69
CA GLU A 110 -10.06 -11.44 3.77
C GLU A 110 -10.27 -12.93 4.04
N GLU A 111 -10.14 -13.77 3.03
CA GLU A 111 -10.31 -15.21 3.11
C GLU A 111 -9.06 -15.96 3.61
N SER A 112 -7.84 -15.36 3.57
CA SER A 112 -6.59 -16.02 3.95
C SER A 112 -5.96 -15.45 5.22
N THR A 113 -5.76 -16.31 6.22
CA THR A 113 -5.03 -15.97 7.45
C THR A 113 -3.54 -15.71 7.17
N ALA A 114 -2.94 -16.46 6.23
CA ALA A 114 -1.55 -16.28 5.84
C ALA A 114 -1.31 -14.90 5.23
N LEU A 115 -2.20 -14.43 4.34
CA LEU A 115 -2.09 -13.10 3.76
C LEU A 115 -2.31 -11.98 4.78
N LYS A 116 -3.23 -12.17 5.74
CA LYS A 116 -3.41 -11.20 6.86
C LYS A 116 -2.15 -11.08 7.72
N ALA A 117 -1.48 -12.20 8.00
CA ALA A 117 -0.22 -12.20 8.73
C ALA A 117 0.88 -11.51 7.91
N LYS A 118 1.02 -11.82 6.63
CA LYS A 118 1.98 -11.18 5.73
C LYS A 118 1.75 -9.69 5.59
N GLU A 119 0.50 -9.23 5.55
CA GLU A 119 0.17 -7.80 5.54
C GLU A 119 0.77 -7.06 6.76
N LEU A 120 0.79 -7.68 7.95
CA LEU A 120 1.43 -7.07 9.13
C LEU A 120 2.95 -6.96 8.97
N GLU A 121 3.60 -7.96 8.38
CA GLU A 121 5.03 -7.90 8.06
C GLU A 121 5.33 -6.77 7.07
N VAL A 122 4.51 -6.63 6.02
CA VAL A 122 4.62 -5.54 5.04
C VAL A 122 4.49 -4.17 5.71
N MET A 123 3.52 -4.00 6.62
CA MET A 123 3.39 -2.74 7.37
C MET A 123 4.61 -2.47 8.26
N SER A 124 5.19 -3.50 8.88
CA SER A 124 6.41 -3.38 9.68
C SER A 124 7.61 -2.95 8.82
N ARG A 125 7.74 -3.48 7.60
CA ARG A 125 8.77 -3.05 6.64
C ARG A 125 8.59 -1.60 6.23
N PHE A 126 7.37 -1.13 5.98
CA PHE A 126 7.11 0.28 5.67
C PHE A 126 7.53 1.19 6.82
N VAL A 127 7.28 0.79 8.09
CA VAL A 127 7.80 1.54 9.25
C VAL A 127 9.31 1.61 9.21
N GLN A 128 10.00 0.51 8.96
CA GLN A 128 11.46 0.49 8.90
C GLN A 128 12.00 1.42 7.79
N VAL A 129 11.51 1.27 6.56
CA VAL A 129 11.93 2.07 5.41
C VAL A 129 11.69 3.56 5.66
N LEU A 130 10.53 3.93 6.20
CA LEU A 130 10.24 5.31 6.54
C LEU A 130 11.11 5.83 7.68
N THR A 131 11.42 5.02 8.70
CA THR A 131 12.32 5.39 9.79
C THR A 131 13.68 5.80 9.24
N GLU A 132 14.31 4.92 8.43
CA GLU A 132 15.61 5.15 7.79
C GLU A 132 15.58 6.41 6.91
N THR A 133 14.50 6.57 6.12
CA THR A 133 14.34 7.73 5.23
C THR A 133 14.19 9.04 6.02
N LEU A 134 13.42 9.06 7.12
CA LEU A 134 13.20 10.24 7.96
C LEU A 134 14.46 10.63 8.71
N GLN A 135 15.25 9.66 9.19
CA GLN A 135 16.56 9.93 9.79
C GLN A 135 17.50 10.61 8.77
N ALA A 136 17.58 10.07 7.55
CA ALA A 136 18.45 10.62 6.51
C ALA A 136 18.04 12.04 6.06
N GLU A 137 16.73 12.29 5.92
CA GLU A 137 16.19 13.54 5.37
C GLU A 137 16.03 14.68 6.38
N LEU A 138 15.75 14.35 7.64
CA LEU A 138 15.44 15.32 8.70
C LEU A 138 16.47 15.35 9.82
N GLY A 139 17.42 14.40 9.86
CA GLY A 139 18.37 14.29 10.96
C GLY A 139 17.72 13.87 12.29
N LEU A 140 16.54 13.23 12.25
CA LEU A 140 15.86 12.76 13.45
C LEU A 140 16.66 11.64 14.11
N ASP A 141 16.57 11.54 15.44
CA ASP A 141 17.03 10.35 16.13
C ASP A 141 16.12 9.13 15.79
N GLU A 142 16.58 7.93 16.12
CA GLU A 142 15.87 6.69 15.79
C GLU A 142 14.49 6.65 16.45
N ARG A 143 14.35 7.12 17.67
CA ARG A 143 13.12 7.10 18.44
C ARG A 143 12.03 7.96 17.77
N ASP A 144 12.37 9.20 17.45
CA ASP A 144 11.45 10.16 16.87
C ASP A 144 11.12 9.79 15.42
N ALA A 145 12.11 9.32 14.65
CA ALA A 145 11.90 8.81 13.29
C ALA A 145 10.95 7.60 13.28
N ARG A 146 11.15 6.63 14.19
CA ARG A 146 10.32 5.43 14.30
C ARG A 146 8.88 5.74 14.75
N LEU A 147 8.72 6.65 15.71
CA LEU A 147 7.40 7.12 16.13
C LEU A 147 6.66 7.77 14.97
N THR A 148 7.30 8.69 14.26
CA THR A 148 6.74 9.39 13.10
C THR A 148 6.38 8.41 11.99
N ALA A 149 7.28 7.48 11.64
CA ALA A 149 7.02 6.43 10.66
C ALA A 149 5.80 5.56 11.03
N GLY A 150 5.69 5.18 12.30
CA GLY A 150 4.54 4.42 12.82
C GLY A 150 3.20 5.16 12.65
N LEU A 151 3.17 6.46 12.91
CA LEU A 151 1.98 7.29 12.69
C LEU A 151 1.61 7.35 11.20
N LEU A 152 2.57 7.58 10.31
CA LEU A 152 2.37 7.63 8.86
C LEU A 152 1.87 6.30 8.30
N VAL A 153 2.46 5.17 8.71
CA VAL A 153 2.01 3.83 8.31
C VAL A 153 0.62 3.52 8.86
N SER A 154 0.27 4.04 10.04
CA SER A 154 -1.09 3.89 10.59
C SER A 154 -2.15 4.54 9.69
N VAL A 155 -1.88 5.72 9.13
CA VAL A 155 -2.78 6.35 8.13
C VAL A 155 -2.90 5.46 6.89
N HIS A 156 -1.78 4.99 6.33
CA HIS A 156 -1.77 4.10 5.18
C HIS A 156 -2.63 2.84 5.43
N ARG A 157 -2.44 2.19 6.58
CA ARG A 157 -3.20 1.01 6.98
C ARG A 157 -4.70 1.29 7.09
N GLN A 158 -5.10 2.43 7.66
CA GLN A 158 -6.52 2.81 7.76
C GLN A 158 -7.12 3.09 6.38
N LEU A 159 -6.38 3.73 5.47
CA LEU A 159 -6.82 3.96 4.10
C LEU A 159 -7.10 2.63 3.37
N PHE A 160 -6.18 1.66 3.47
CA PHE A 160 -6.37 0.32 2.88
C PHE A 160 -7.55 -0.43 3.50
N ARG A 161 -7.73 -0.34 4.82
CA ARG A 161 -8.89 -0.94 5.50
C ARG A 161 -10.21 -0.33 5.03
N ALA A 162 -10.27 0.99 4.91
CA ALA A 162 -11.45 1.69 4.42
C ALA A 162 -11.75 1.31 2.97
N ALA A 163 -10.73 1.24 2.11
CA ALA A 163 -10.87 0.80 0.73
C ALA A 163 -11.39 -0.63 0.63
N ARG A 164 -10.82 -1.58 1.40
CA ARG A 164 -11.31 -2.98 1.44
C ARG A 164 -12.77 -3.04 1.88
N LYS A 165 -13.12 -2.35 2.96
CA LYS A 165 -14.51 -2.30 3.44
C LYS A 165 -15.49 -1.80 2.37
N GLN A 166 -15.10 -0.77 1.62
CA GLN A 166 -15.90 -0.25 0.50
C GLN A 166 -16.01 -1.27 -0.64
N ALA A 167 -14.89 -1.87 -1.04
CA ALA A 167 -14.80 -2.85 -2.13
C ALA A 167 -15.66 -4.10 -1.85
N LEU A 168 -15.57 -4.67 -0.64
CA LEU A 168 -16.37 -5.83 -0.21
C LEU A 168 -17.87 -5.49 -0.10
N ALA A 169 -18.22 -4.23 0.13
CA ALA A 169 -19.60 -3.74 0.09
C ALA A 169 -20.08 -3.37 -1.34
N GLY A 170 -19.32 -3.72 -2.39
CA GLY A 170 -19.66 -3.42 -3.78
C GLY A 170 -19.55 -1.92 -4.15
N LYS A 171 -18.92 -1.10 -3.31
CA LYS A 171 -18.76 0.35 -3.53
C LYS A 171 -17.46 0.62 -4.28
N HIS A 172 -17.56 1.13 -5.50
CA HIS A 172 -16.42 1.44 -6.36
C HIS A 172 -16.68 2.68 -7.21
N GLY A 173 -15.67 3.08 -7.98
CA GLY A 173 -15.74 4.23 -8.89
C GLY A 173 -15.65 5.59 -8.20
N PRO A 174 -16.05 6.68 -8.90
CA PRO A 174 -15.82 8.04 -8.43
C PRO A 174 -16.43 8.39 -7.05
N PRO A 175 -17.64 7.90 -6.68
CA PRO A 175 -18.20 8.18 -5.34
C PRO A 175 -17.35 7.57 -4.21
N ALA A 176 -16.89 6.31 -4.40
CA ALA A 176 -16.02 5.64 -3.43
C ALA A 176 -14.65 6.33 -3.33
N THR A 177 -14.09 6.78 -4.46
CA THR A 177 -12.83 7.52 -4.52
C THR A 177 -12.93 8.86 -3.77
N ARG A 178 -14.02 9.62 -3.95
CA ARG A 178 -14.23 10.87 -3.20
C ARG A 178 -14.28 10.66 -1.70
N ARG A 179 -15.02 9.62 -1.27
CA ARG A 179 -15.10 9.28 0.16
C ARG A 179 -13.72 8.87 0.71
N LEU A 180 -12.99 8.02 0.02
CA LEU A 180 -11.66 7.56 0.45
C LEU A 180 -10.67 8.72 0.52
N ARG A 181 -10.74 9.70 -0.40
CA ARG A 181 -9.95 10.93 -0.33
C ARG A 181 -10.30 11.80 0.85
N ALA A 182 -11.59 11.96 1.17
CA ALA A 182 -12.02 12.70 2.35
C ALA A 182 -11.51 12.05 3.66
N ASP A 183 -11.56 10.71 3.75
CA ASP A 183 -10.99 9.98 4.88
C ASP A 183 -9.47 10.19 4.99
N LEU A 184 -8.76 10.19 3.85
CA LEU A 184 -7.33 10.49 3.76
C LEU A 184 -7.03 11.92 4.22
N ASP A 185 -7.74 12.90 3.69
CA ASP A 185 -7.57 14.32 4.02
C ASP A 185 -7.78 14.55 5.52
N ARG A 186 -8.81 13.93 6.10
CA ARG A 186 -9.06 13.99 7.54
C ARG A 186 -7.93 13.38 8.35
N ALA A 187 -7.38 12.24 7.93
CA ALA A 187 -6.27 11.59 8.63
C ALA A 187 -5.00 12.47 8.62
N TYR A 188 -4.66 13.07 7.48
CA TYR A 188 -3.51 13.99 7.39
C TYR A 188 -3.73 15.30 8.15
N TYR A 189 -4.95 15.82 8.17
CA TYR A 189 -5.31 16.96 9.02
C TYR A 189 -5.04 16.67 10.49
N LEU A 190 -5.43 15.48 10.99
CA LEU A 190 -5.17 15.07 12.38
C LEU A 190 -3.68 14.89 12.68
N LEU A 191 -2.88 14.40 11.72
CA LEU A 191 -1.43 14.32 11.87
C LEU A 191 -0.78 15.72 11.97
N GLU A 192 -1.29 16.68 11.21
CA GLU A 192 -0.74 18.04 11.13
C GLU A 192 -1.11 18.89 12.34
N HIS A 193 -2.33 18.74 12.86
CA HIS A 193 -2.88 19.59 13.92
C HIS A 193 -3.01 18.89 15.28
N GLY A 194 -2.82 17.57 15.34
CA GLY A 194 -2.89 16.76 16.54
C GLY A 194 -4.32 16.37 16.96
N LEU A 195 -4.41 15.52 17.99
CA LEU A 195 -5.68 14.96 18.47
C LEU A 195 -6.50 15.98 19.28
N GLY A 196 -5.90 17.04 19.79
CA GLY A 196 -6.62 18.10 20.50
C GLY A 196 -7.73 18.77 19.69
N GLU A 197 -7.65 18.70 18.37
CA GLU A 197 -8.72 19.17 17.47
C GLU A 197 -10.02 18.32 17.57
N LEU A 198 -9.93 17.07 18.03
CA LEU A 198 -11.10 16.20 18.21
C LEU A 198 -11.97 16.63 19.41
N GLU A 199 -11.37 17.33 20.36
CA GLU A 199 -12.06 17.83 21.56
C GLU A 199 -12.81 19.15 21.31
N ARG A 200 -12.56 19.81 20.17
CA ARG A 200 -13.29 21.01 19.78
C ARG A 200 -14.68 20.65 19.25
N PRO A 201 -15.74 21.32 19.73
CA PRO A 201 -17.09 21.06 19.22
C PRO A 201 -17.16 21.35 17.72
N SER A 202 -17.88 20.51 16.97
CA SER A 202 -17.94 20.39 15.50
C SER A 202 -18.36 21.66 14.71
N ARG A 203 -18.38 22.84 15.32
CA ARG A 203 -18.90 24.06 14.67
C ARG A 203 -18.01 24.63 13.57
N ASP A 204 -16.73 24.25 13.50
CA ASP A 204 -15.78 24.85 12.55
C ASP A 204 -15.32 23.94 11.40
N LEU A 205 -15.75 22.69 11.34
CA LEU A 205 -15.28 21.74 10.32
C LEU A 205 -15.97 21.93 8.96
N ASP A 206 -17.16 22.51 8.93
CA ASP A 206 -17.90 22.78 7.69
C ASP A 206 -17.37 24.02 6.95
N ALA A 207 -16.64 24.90 7.64
CA ALA A 207 -16.09 26.13 7.05
C ALA A 207 -14.85 25.90 6.18
N ILE A 208 -14.13 24.76 6.36
CA ILE A 208 -12.89 24.45 5.63
C ILE A 208 -13.18 23.86 4.24
N HIS A 209 -14.39 23.41 3.97
CA HIS A 209 -14.79 22.83 2.68
C HIS A 209 -15.38 23.85 1.69
N THR A 210 -15.46 25.12 2.07
CA THR A 210 -16.08 26.19 1.26
C THR A 210 -15.12 27.33 0.84
N ALA A 211 -13.79 27.15 1.06
CA ALA A 211 -12.80 28.16 0.64
C ALA A 211 -11.87 27.59 -0.48
#